data_9cd928eaa109270fe602f31002015c39
#
_entry.id   9cd928eaa109270fe602f31002015c39
#
_cell.length_a   1.000
_cell.length_b   1.000
_cell.length_c   1.000
_cell.angle_alpha   90.00
_cell.angle_beta   90.00
_cell.angle_gamma   90.00
#
_symmetry.space_group_name_H-M   'P 1'
#
loop_
_entity.id
_entity.type
_entity.pdbx_description
1 polymer ?
#
loop_
_entity_poly.entity_id
_entity_poly.type
_entity_poly.pdbx_seq_one_letter_code
_entity_poly.pdbx_strand_id
1 'polypeptide(L)'
;GAKSSKTELLGVSSVAGNYPIEITTKNVLKTLELIGRPDIPVAKGMHKPLTRPLPNDPFSHGSDGMGEIFLPEPTTKISNKHGVDQIIDVVRANPGEVTVICIAPLTNLAMAIMKEPQLVEEVKEVVCLAGSFGLNRYAFENATGDNPQAEWNVYVDPEAAKLVFNSGIPLRAIGLDVATCTNLDKNQLYSLKNSSRKEANIVEKMVRYLERRGHESYCVLIDSMAVAAVLEPSLIEMIEVRVGIETKGELTLGQTIADFRKHHAWEHLPKIKVALKANYKRFIDVLMENILR
;
A
#
# COMPACT_ATOMS: atom_id res chain seq x y z
N GLY A 1 -7.40 -3.98 9.42
CA GLY A 1 -8.55 -3.42 8.72
C GLY A 1 -9.76 -4.34 8.75
N ALA A 2 -9.72 -5.48 8.06
CA ALA A 2 -10.91 -6.35 7.83
C ALA A 2 -11.61 -6.90 9.08
N LYS A 3 -10.92 -6.97 10.22
CA LYS A 3 -11.47 -7.39 11.51
C LYS A 3 -11.59 -6.24 12.53
N SER A 4 -11.34 -5.02 12.12
CA SER A 4 -11.45 -3.85 13.01
C SER A 4 -12.92 -3.50 13.24
N SER A 5 -13.28 -3.18 14.48
CA SER A 5 -14.59 -2.63 14.81
C SER A 5 -14.74 -1.14 14.44
N LYS A 6 -13.65 -0.50 14.04
CA LYS A 6 -13.62 0.93 13.68
C LYS A 6 -13.92 1.20 12.21
N THR A 7 -13.84 0.16 11.35
CA THR A 7 -13.99 0.30 9.90
C THR A 7 -14.69 -0.91 9.32
N GLU A 8 -15.46 -0.69 8.28
CA GLU A 8 -16.01 -1.73 7.43
C GLU A 8 -15.20 -1.81 6.14
N LEU A 9 -14.73 -3.01 5.77
CA LEU A 9 -14.04 -3.25 4.50
C LEU A 9 -15.08 -3.61 3.42
N LEU A 10 -15.39 -2.66 2.55
CA LEU A 10 -16.43 -2.78 1.53
C LEU A 10 -16.02 -3.62 0.32
N GLY A 11 -14.72 -3.79 0.08
CA GLY A 11 -14.20 -4.59 -1.01
C GLY A 11 -12.70 -4.45 -1.18
N VAL A 12 -12.12 -5.34 -1.99
CA VAL A 12 -10.70 -5.32 -2.36
C VAL A 12 -10.58 -5.40 -3.88
N SER A 13 -9.87 -4.43 -4.47
CA SER A 13 -9.52 -4.42 -5.89
C SER A 13 -8.04 -4.76 -6.04
N SER A 14 -7.73 -5.94 -6.57
CA SER A 14 -6.35 -6.36 -6.81
C SER A 14 -5.76 -5.66 -8.04
N VAL A 15 -4.43 -5.56 -8.08
CA VAL A 15 -3.68 -4.95 -9.19
C VAL A 15 -2.35 -5.71 -9.36
N ALA A 16 -1.79 -5.70 -10.56
CA ALA A 16 -0.43 -6.16 -10.78
C ALA A 16 0.57 -5.17 -10.15
N GLY A 17 1.59 -5.70 -9.50
CA GLY A 17 2.60 -4.90 -8.80
C GLY A 17 3.89 -5.71 -8.66
N ASN A 18 4.19 -6.24 -7.48
CA ASN A 18 5.31 -7.16 -7.28
C ASN A 18 5.13 -8.46 -8.08
N TYR A 19 3.88 -8.84 -8.35
CA TYR A 19 3.52 -10.06 -9.08
C TYR A 19 2.42 -9.79 -10.11
N PRO A 20 2.28 -10.68 -11.12
CA PRO A 20 1.14 -10.67 -12.04
C PRO A 20 -0.19 -10.72 -11.29
N ILE A 21 -1.21 -10.16 -11.88
CA ILE A 21 -2.55 -10.00 -11.29
C ILE A 21 -3.19 -11.34 -10.87
N GLU A 22 -2.82 -12.44 -11.52
CA GLU A 22 -3.28 -13.78 -11.18
C GLU A 22 -2.83 -14.21 -9.78
N ILE A 23 -1.57 -13.94 -9.45
CA ILE A 23 -0.99 -14.26 -8.15
C ILE A 23 -1.53 -13.30 -7.09
N THR A 24 -1.54 -11.99 -7.35
CA THR A 24 -2.01 -11.00 -6.38
C THR A 24 -3.47 -11.19 -6.04
N THR A 25 -4.35 -11.44 -7.03
CA THR A 25 -5.77 -11.72 -6.79
C THR A 25 -5.97 -12.99 -5.95
N LYS A 26 -5.26 -14.06 -6.31
CA LYS A 26 -5.32 -15.32 -5.58
C LYS A 26 -4.88 -15.15 -4.12
N ASN A 27 -3.81 -14.39 -3.86
CA ASN A 27 -3.31 -14.12 -2.53
C ASN A 27 -4.28 -13.28 -1.67
N VAL A 28 -5.00 -12.34 -2.29
CA VAL A 28 -6.09 -11.62 -1.60
C VAL A 28 -7.17 -12.60 -1.13
N LEU A 29 -7.64 -13.49 -2.02
CA LEU A 29 -8.66 -14.48 -1.67
C LEU A 29 -8.17 -15.42 -0.55
N LYS A 30 -6.96 -15.97 -0.67
CA LYS A 30 -6.33 -16.83 0.36
C LYS A 30 -6.24 -16.12 1.71
N THR A 31 -5.89 -14.84 1.71
CA THR A 31 -5.79 -14.03 2.93
C THR A 31 -7.16 -13.80 3.56
N LEU A 32 -8.18 -13.48 2.77
CA LEU A 32 -9.54 -13.29 3.29
C LEU A 32 -10.14 -14.59 3.85
N GLU A 33 -9.93 -15.73 3.19
CA GLU A 33 -10.32 -17.04 3.73
C GLU A 33 -9.57 -17.38 5.03
N LEU A 34 -8.26 -17.12 5.08
CA LEU A 34 -7.45 -17.34 6.27
C LEU A 34 -7.98 -16.59 7.49
N ILE A 35 -8.36 -15.32 7.30
CA ILE A 35 -8.87 -14.48 8.39
C ILE A 35 -10.38 -14.64 8.63
N GLY A 36 -11.05 -15.57 7.92
CA GLY A 36 -12.48 -15.87 8.08
C GLY A 36 -13.40 -14.77 7.55
N ARG A 37 -12.96 -14.05 6.51
CA ARG A 37 -13.74 -12.98 5.85
C ARG A 37 -13.90 -13.23 4.32
N PRO A 38 -14.36 -14.43 3.89
CA PRO A 38 -14.61 -14.70 2.47
C PRO A 38 -15.82 -13.93 1.91
N ASP A 39 -16.57 -13.26 2.77
CA ASP A 39 -17.72 -12.40 2.44
C ASP A 39 -17.33 -11.10 1.74
N ILE A 40 -16.07 -10.64 1.91
CA ILE A 40 -15.59 -9.39 1.32
C ILE A 40 -15.42 -9.55 -0.18
N PRO A 41 -16.08 -8.71 -1.01
CA PRO A 41 -15.96 -8.79 -2.47
C PRO A 41 -14.54 -8.51 -2.94
N VAL A 42 -14.00 -9.39 -3.77
CA VAL A 42 -12.68 -9.22 -4.44
C VAL A 42 -12.89 -9.08 -5.93
N ALA A 43 -12.42 -7.99 -6.51
CA ALA A 43 -12.44 -7.74 -7.94
C ALA A 43 -11.02 -7.70 -8.52
N LYS A 44 -10.83 -8.37 -9.66
CA LYS A 44 -9.59 -8.35 -10.42
C LYS A 44 -9.49 -7.04 -11.21
N GLY A 45 -8.44 -6.25 -10.99
CA GLY A 45 -8.24 -4.96 -11.64
C GLY A 45 -7.19 -5.01 -12.75
N MET A 46 -6.36 -3.96 -12.84
CA MET A 46 -5.40 -3.79 -13.91
C MET A 46 -4.29 -4.85 -13.84
N HIS A 47 -4.00 -5.45 -14.98
CA HIS A 47 -2.99 -6.51 -15.12
C HIS A 47 -1.60 -5.99 -15.51
N LYS A 48 -1.47 -4.70 -15.77
CA LYS A 48 -0.20 -4.04 -16.11
C LYS A 48 -0.27 -2.56 -15.76
N PRO A 49 0.86 -1.87 -15.63
CA PRO A 49 0.96 -0.42 -15.55
C PRO A 49 0.32 0.29 -16.76
N LEU A 50 0.01 1.57 -16.63
CA LEU A 50 -0.68 2.35 -17.68
C LEU A 50 0.08 2.34 -19.01
N THR A 51 1.39 2.58 -18.97
CA THR A 51 2.18 2.79 -20.19
C THR A 51 3.38 1.86 -20.32
N ARG A 52 3.76 1.16 -19.24
CA ARG A 52 4.99 0.37 -19.13
C ARG A 52 4.71 -1.13 -19.04
N PRO A 53 5.68 -1.99 -19.38
CA PRO A 53 5.61 -3.39 -18.97
C PRO A 53 5.67 -3.48 -17.44
N LEU A 54 5.06 -4.52 -16.87
CA LEU A 54 5.21 -4.84 -15.46
C LEU A 54 6.67 -5.20 -15.19
N PRO A 55 7.36 -4.50 -14.27
CA PRO A 55 8.70 -4.91 -13.86
C PRO A 55 8.64 -6.26 -13.15
N ASN A 56 9.72 -7.01 -13.23
CA ASN A 56 9.82 -8.31 -12.58
C ASN A 56 10.48 -8.16 -11.21
N ASP A 57 9.77 -8.55 -10.15
CA ASP A 57 10.32 -8.63 -8.79
C ASP A 57 10.29 -10.09 -8.28
N PRO A 58 11.24 -10.93 -8.72
CA PRO A 58 11.19 -12.36 -8.40
C PRO A 58 11.63 -12.68 -6.97
N PHE A 59 12.10 -11.71 -6.17
CA PHE A 59 12.87 -12.01 -4.96
C PHE A 59 12.24 -11.55 -3.66
N SER A 60 11.42 -10.49 -3.64
CA SER A 60 10.99 -9.86 -2.39
C SER A 60 10.01 -10.72 -1.59
N HIS A 61 9.06 -11.40 -2.24
CA HIS A 61 7.97 -12.11 -1.56
C HIS A 61 7.89 -13.62 -1.86
N GLY A 62 8.93 -14.22 -2.45
CA GLY A 62 8.98 -15.65 -2.79
C GLY A 62 8.14 -16.03 -4.01
N SER A 63 8.24 -17.28 -4.43
CA SER A 63 7.59 -17.77 -5.65
C SER A 63 6.06 -17.72 -5.60
N ASP A 64 5.48 -17.78 -4.41
CA ASP A 64 4.02 -17.70 -4.19
C ASP A 64 3.54 -16.26 -3.89
N GLY A 65 4.46 -15.29 -3.78
CA GLY A 65 4.17 -13.91 -3.39
C GLY A 65 3.77 -13.73 -1.91
N MET A 66 4.01 -14.75 -1.06
CA MET A 66 3.67 -14.75 0.37
C MET A 66 4.80 -15.34 1.25
N GLY A 67 6.06 -15.27 0.79
CA GLY A 67 7.19 -15.81 1.55
C GLY A 67 7.28 -17.33 1.54
N GLU A 68 6.81 -17.98 0.49
CA GLU A 68 6.82 -19.44 0.29
C GLU A 68 6.04 -20.21 1.35
N ILE A 69 4.92 -19.61 1.80
CA ILE A 69 4.04 -20.24 2.79
C ILE A 69 3.09 -21.23 2.14
N PHE A 70 2.80 -21.08 0.84
CA PHE A 70 1.98 -21.98 0.02
C PHE A 70 0.61 -22.27 0.66
N LEU A 71 -0.14 -21.22 0.98
CA LEU A 71 -1.51 -21.35 1.48
C LEU A 71 -2.37 -22.17 0.50
N PRO A 72 -3.38 -22.90 0.99
CA PRO A 72 -4.31 -23.64 0.15
C PRO A 72 -4.91 -22.79 -0.97
N GLU A 73 -5.30 -23.42 -2.07
CA GLU A 73 -6.02 -22.74 -3.15
C GLU A 73 -7.35 -22.21 -2.63
N PRO A 74 -7.72 -20.96 -2.99
CA PRO A 74 -8.95 -20.37 -2.48
C PRO A 74 -10.17 -21.00 -3.13
N THR A 75 -11.25 -21.09 -2.36
CA THR A 75 -12.54 -21.57 -2.83
C THR A 75 -13.51 -20.42 -3.16
N THR A 76 -13.25 -19.25 -2.58
CA THR A 76 -14.01 -18.01 -2.81
C THR A 76 -13.87 -17.54 -4.24
N LYS A 77 -14.99 -17.17 -4.86
CA LYS A 77 -15.00 -16.66 -6.23
C LYS A 77 -14.73 -15.16 -6.25
N ILE A 78 -14.01 -14.72 -7.27
CA ILE A 78 -13.85 -13.28 -7.56
C ILE A 78 -15.17 -12.69 -8.05
N SER A 79 -15.33 -11.37 -7.85
CA SER A 79 -16.42 -10.59 -8.44
C SER A 79 -16.35 -10.63 -9.97
N ASN A 80 -17.49 -10.57 -10.63
CA ASN A 80 -17.57 -10.42 -12.09
C ASN A 80 -17.25 -8.99 -12.56
N LYS A 81 -17.19 -8.01 -11.62
CA LYS A 81 -16.82 -6.62 -11.93
C LYS A 81 -15.30 -6.49 -12.07
N HIS A 82 -14.86 -5.56 -12.89
CA HIS A 82 -13.46 -5.15 -12.90
C HIS A 82 -13.14 -4.32 -11.65
N GLY A 83 -11.90 -4.43 -11.13
CA GLY A 83 -11.48 -3.72 -9.90
C GLY A 83 -11.62 -2.21 -9.98
N VAL A 84 -11.44 -1.61 -11.14
CA VAL A 84 -11.68 -0.18 -11.39
C VAL A 84 -13.16 0.17 -11.18
N ASP A 85 -14.06 -0.64 -11.75
CA ASP A 85 -15.51 -0.41 -11.63
C ASP A 85 -15.98 -0.62 -10.19
N GLN A 86 -15.41 -1.60 -9.47
CA GLN A 86 -15.69 -1.79 -8.07
C GLN A 86 -15.34 -0.56 -7.22
N ILE A 87 -14.19 0.08 -7.47
CA ILE A 87 -13.80 1.32 -6.78
C ILE A 87 -14.85 2.41 -7.04
N ILE A 88 -15.20 2.64 -8.30
CA ILE A 88 -16.18 3.65 -8.71
C ILE A 88 -17.54 3.39 -8.04
N ASP A 89 -18.04 2.18 -8.16
CA ASP A 89 -19.37 1.82 -7.62
C ASP A 89 -19.45 1.97 -6.10
N VAL A 90 -18.40 1.55 -5.38
CA VAL A 90 -18.36 1.63 -3.91
C VAL A 90 -18.31 3.09 -3.45
N VAL A 91 -17.49 3.93 -4.09
CA VAL A 91 -17.41 5.35 -3.75
C VAL A 91 -18.73 6.06 -4.05
N ARG A 92 -19.33 5.83 -5.22
CA ARG A 92 -20.60 6.44 -5.61
C ARG A 92 -21.79 6.00 -4.76
N ALA A 93 -21.76 4.76 -4.28
CA ALA A 93 -22.78 4.28 -3.37
C ALA A 93 -22.69 4.92 -1.97
N ASN A 94 -21.54 5.49 -1.60
CA ASN A 94 -21.26 6.05 -0.27
C ASN A 94 -20.43 7.36 -0.41
N PRO A 95 -20.96 8.40 -1.04
CA PRO A 95 -20.20 9.62 -1.35
C PRO A 95 -19.78 10.34 -0.08
N GLY A 96 -18.48 10.71 -0.02
CA GLY A 96 -17.88 11.38 1.13
C GLY A 96 -17.56 10.48 2.33
N GLU A 97 -17.89 9.18 2.28
CA GLU A 97 -17.68 8.25 3.41
C GLU A 97 -16.54 7.27 3.18
N VAL A 98 -16.19 6.98 1.92
CA VAL A 98 -15.21 5.95 1.56
C VAL A 98 -13.79 6.47 1.63
N THR A 99 -12.96 5.81 2.44
CA THR A 99 -11.49 5.94 2.37
C THR A 99 -10.95 4.83 1.48
N VAL A 100 -10.28 5.19 0.40
CA VAL A 100 -9.56 4.24 -0.47
C VAL A 100 -8.14 4.07 0.05
N ILE A 101 -7.79 2.84 0.46
CA ILE A 101 -6.44 2.51 0.94
C ILE A 101 -5.69 1.82 -0.19
N CYS A 102 -4.61 2.43 -0.67
CA CYS A 102 -3.76 1.88 -1.73
C CYS A 102 -2.43 1.41 -1.14
N ILE A 103 -2.21 0.10 -1.13
CA ILE A 103 -0.97 -0.56 -0.68
C ILE A 103 -0.29 -1.32 -1.83
N ALA A 104 -0.51 -0.85 -3.05
CA ALA A 104 -0.03 -1.40 -4.31
C ALA A 104 0.05 -0.26 -5.34
N PRO A 105 0.57 -0.47 -6.56
CA PRO A 105 0.59 0.55 -7.60
C PRO A 105 -0.76 1.22 -7.80
N LEU A 106 -0.77 2.52 -8.04
CA LEU A 106 -1.98 3.35 -8.09
C LEU A 106 -2.79 3.19 -9.39
N THR A 107 -2.47 2.20 -10.23
CA THR A 107 -3.03 1.98 -11.55
C THR A 107 -4.57 1.88 -11.54
N ASN A 108 -5.15 1.11 -10.61
CA ASN A 108 -6.60 0.97 -10.51
C ASN A 108 -7.28 2.31 -10.18
N LEU A 109 -6.72 3.06 -9.23
CA LEU A 109 -7.28 4.36 -8.84
C LEU A 109 -7.11 5.40 -9.93
N ALA A 110 -5.96 5.44 -10.60
CA ALA A 110 -5.74 6.30 -11.76
C ALA A 110 -6.76 6.03 -12.87
N MET A 111 -6.99 4.77 -13.20
CA MET A 111 -8.01 4.39 -14.18
C MET A 111 -9.43 4.75 -13.74
N ALA A 112 -9.74 4.63 -12.45
CA ALA A 112 -11.03 5.04 -11.90
C ALA A 112 -11.26 6.55 -12.06
N ILE A 113 -10.25 7.37 -11.73
CA ILE A 113 -10.30 8.82 -11.92
C ILE A 113 -10.38 9.21 -13.40
N MET A 114 -9.64 8.53 -14.29
CA MET A 114 -9.72 8.79 -15.73
C MET A 114 -11.10 8.45 -16.30
N LYS A 115 -11.71 7.36 -15.84
CA LYS A 115 -13.03 6.91 -16.27
C LYS A 115 -14.14 7.80 -15.72
N GLU A 116 -14.00 8.23 -14.48
CA GLU A 116 -14.98 9.00 -13.73
C GLU A 116 -14.30 10.13 -12.94
N PRO A 117 -14.04 11.28 -13.59
CA PRO A 117 -13.30 12.39 -12.95
C PRO A 117 -13.98 12.95 -11.70
N GLN A 118 -15.30 12.84 -11.57
CA GLN A 118 -16.05 13.29 -10.41
C GLN A 118 -15.72 12.50 -9.15
N LEU A 119 -15.12 11.30 -9.28
CA LEU A 119 -14.68 10.48 -8.15
C LEU A 119 -13.78 11.23 -7.18
N VAL A 120 -13.03 12.22 -7.67
CA VAL A 120 -12.14 13.07 -6.87
C VAL A 120 -12.91 13.86 -5.79
N GLU A 121 -14.15 14.25 -6.09
CA GLU A 121 -15.03 15.00 -5.17
C GLU A 121 -15.89 14.06 -4.31
N GLU A 122 -16.14 12.84 -4.78
CA GLU A 122 -17.01 11.87 -4.14
C GLU A 122 -16.30 11.02 -3.06
N VAL A 123 -14.98 10.83 -3.19
CA VAL A 123 -14.20 10.07 -2.19
C VAL A 123 -13.91 10.90 -0.96
N LYS A 124 -13.99 10.29 0.23
CA LYS A 124 -13.61 10.97 1.48
C LYS A 124 -12.13 11.32 1.51
N GLU A 125 -11.28 10.35 1.23
CA GLU A 125 -9.83 10.48 1.12
C GLU A 125 -9.20 9.24 0.51
N VAL A 126 -7.99 9.40 0.06
CA VAL A 126 -7.08 8.30 -0.33
C VAL A 126 -5.91 8.27 0.64
N VAL A 127 -5.58 7.08 1.15
CA VAL A 127 -4.36 6.84 1.93
C VAL A 127 -3.53 5.82 1.18
N CYS A 128 -2.32 6.16 0.79
CA CYS A 128 -1.47 5.25 0.02
C CYS A 128 -0.11 5.02 0.68
N LEU A 129 0.37 3.79 0.57
CA LEU A 129 1.80 3.53 0.69
C LEU A 129 2.43 3.86 -0.65
N ALA A 130 3.10 4.99 -0.73
CA ALA A 130 3.68 5.46 -1.97
C ALA A 130 4.76 6.51 -1.71
N GLY A 131 5.88 6.36 -2.39
CA GLY A 131 6.92 7.37 -2.48
C GLY A 131 8.04 7.26 -1.45
N SER A 132 9.07 8.04 -1.76
CA SER A 132 10.27 8.25 -0.95
C SER A 132 10.62 9.74 -1.10
N PHE A 133 10.30 10.54 -0.08
CA PHE A 133 10.26 11.99 -0.19
C PHE A 133 11.56 12.67 0.26
N GLY A 134 12.53 11.89 0.76
CA GLY A 134 13.81 12.41 1.23
C GLY A 134 13.75 13.15 2.55
N LEU A 135 12.74 12.88 3.38
CA LEU A 135 12.58 13.47 4.71
C LEU A 135 13.58 12.92 5.72
N ASN A 136 14.08 11.71 5.48
CA ASN A 136 15.19 11.12 6.20
C ASN A 136 16.01 10.19 5.28
N ARG A 137 17.19 9.79 5.73
CA ARG A 137 18.10 8.96 4.93
C ARG A 137 17.56 7.55 4.67
N TYR A 138 16.72 7.00 5.56
CA TYR A 138 16.17 5.65 5.44
C TYR A 138 15.28 5.49 4.21
N ALA A 139 14.69 6.58 3.72
CA ALA A 139 13.92 6.59 2.48
C ALA A 139 14.75 6.08 1.28
N PHE A 140 16.05 6.33 1.26
CA PHE A 140 16.94 5.91 0.19
C PHE A 140 17.72 4.64 0.53
N GLU A 141 18.12 4.44 1.78
CA GLU A 141 18.77 3.19 2.23
C GLU A 141 17.83 1.99 2.06
N ASN A 142 16.52 2.21 2.19
CA ASN A 142 15.47 1.20 2.10
C ASN A 142 14.59 1.36 0.85
N ALA A 143 15.11 2.01 -0.19
CA ALA A 143 14.39 2.14 -1.46
C ALA A 143 14.04 0.76 -2.03
N THR A 144 12.80 0.63 -2.50
CA THR A 144 12.22 -0.64 -2.96
C THR A 144 12.10 -0.73 -4.48
N GLY A 145 12.24 0.38 -5.22
CA GLY A 145 12.33 0.39 -6.68
C GLY A 145 13.68 -0.15 -7.17
N ASP A 146 13.82 -0.36 -8.49
CA ASP A 146 15.08 -0.80 -9.11
C ASP A 146 16.16 0.31 -9.12
N ASN A 147 15.87 1.46 -8.55
CA ASN A 147 16.82 2.53 -8.32
C ASN A 147 16.69 3.06 -6.88
N PRO A 148 17.76 3.67 -6.32
CA PRO A 148 17.79 4.07 -4.91
C PRO A 148 16.97 5.34 -4.61
N GLN A 149 16.17 5.83 -5.54
CA GLN A 149 15.38 7.04 -5.42
C GLN A 149 13.88 6.79 -5.42
N ALA A 150 13.45 5.53 -5.65
CA ALA A 150 12.05 5.21 -5.85
C ALA A 150 11.52 4.18 -4.85
N GLU A 151 10.27 4.36 -4.46
CA GLU A 151 9.46 3.35 -3.79
C GLU A 151 8.78 2.48 -4.86
N TRP A 152 8.59 1.18 -4.57
CA TRP A 152 8.17 0.19 -5.56
C TRP A 152 6.82 0.48 -6.22
N ASN A 153 5.79 0.85 -5.47
CA ASN A 153 4.47 1.11 -6.03
C ASN A 153 4.48 2.27 -7.04
N VAL A 154 5.26 3.31 -6.73
CA VAL A 154 5.47 4.44 -7.65
C VAL A 154 6.37 4.04 -8.80
N TYR A 155 7.42 3.23 -8.56
CA TYR A 155 8.33 2.76 -9.61
C TYR A 155 7.61 1.89 -10.65
N VAL A 156 6.70 1.02 -10.21
CA VAL A 156 5.92 0.14 -11.09
C VAL A 156 5.04 0.94 -12.06
N ASP A 157 4.35 1.96 -11.58
CA ASP A 157 3.49 2.79 -12.43
C ASP A 157 3.58 4.28 -12.06
N PRO A 158 4.68 4.94 -12.44
CA PRO A 158 4.89 6.35 -12.10
C PRO A 158 3.89 7.28 -12.82
N GLU A 159 3.35 6.88 -13.97
CA GLU A 159 2.32 7.63 -14.68
C GLU A 159 0.99 7.60 -13.91
N ALA A 160 0.59 6.45 -13.39
CA ALA A 160 -0.60 6.35 -12.52
C ALA A 160 -0.42 7.15 -11.22
N ALA A 161 0.75 7.03 -10.59
CA ALA A 161 1.06 7.80 -9.39
C ALA A 161 1.00 9.31 -9.67
N LYS A 162 1.60 9.78 -10.75
CA LYS A 162 1.56 11.18 -11.18
C LYS A 162 0.13 11.67 -11.41
N LEU A 163 -0.71 10.86 -12.06
CA LEU A 163 -2.10 11.19 -12.29
C LEU A 163 -2.86 11.37 -10.97
N VAL A 164 -2.74 10.40 -10.06
CA VAL A 164 -3.43 10.45 -8.76
C VAL A 164 -2.94 11.62 -7.92
N PHE A 165 -1.62 11.84 -7.81
CA PHE A 165 -1.03 12.92 -7.03
C PHE A 165 -1.43 14.31 -7.54
N ASN A 166 -1.69 14.43 -8.85
CA ASN A 166 -2.06 15.70 -9.50
C ASN A 166 -3.57 15.87 -9.67
N SER A 167 -4.38 14.89 -9.30
CA SER A 167 -5.84 14.92 -9.53
C SER A 167 -6.61 15.89 -8.64
N GLY A 168 -5.99 16.34 -7.53
CA GLY A 168 -6.70 17.12 -6.50
C GLY A 168 -7.47 16.27 -5.49
N ILE A 169 -7.45 14.96 -5.62
CA ILE A 169 -8.07 14.03 -4.66
C ILE A 169 -7.49 14.24 -3.24
N PRO A 170 -8.28 14.22 -2.16
CA PRO A 170 -7.77 14.30 -0.80
C PRO A 170 -6.79 13.14 -0.53
N LEU A 171 -5.47 13.39 -0.58
CA LEU A 171 -4.43 12.36 -0.57
C LEU A 171 -3.53 12.46 0.65
N ARG A 172 -3.35 11.33 1.35
CA ARG A 172 -2.32 11.10 2.37
C ARG A 172 -1.34 10.04 1.88
N ALA A 173 -0.09 10.43 1.65
CA ALA A 173 0.98 9.51 1.22
C ALA A 173 1.86 9.13 2.41
N ILE A 174 1.97 7.82 2.65
CA ILE A 174 2.89 7.23 3.62
C ILE A 174 4.12 6.78 2.83
N GLY A 175 5.21 7.53 2.96
CA GLY A 175 6.46 7.21 2.26
C GLY A 175 7.36 6.25 3.03
N LEU A 176 8.38 5.73 2.35
CA LEU A 176 9.43 4.92 2.97
C LEU A 176 10.15 5.67 4.09
N ASP A 177 10.13 7.01 4.06
CA ASP A 177 10.66 7.90 5.09
C ASP A 177 10.15 7.57 6.50
N VAL A 178 8.94 7.04 6.61
CA VAL A 178 8.30 6.64 7.87
C VAL A 178 8.04 5.14 7.92
N ALA A 179 7.68 4.53 6.81
CA ALA A 179 7.22 3.15 6.79
C ALA A 179 8.33 2.13 7.08
N THR A 180 9.61 2.49 6.85
CA THR A 180 10.76 1.60 7.04
C THR A 180 11.51 1.80 8.37
N CYS A 181 11.01 2.68 9.25
CA CYS A 181 11.73 3.08 10.46
C CYS A 181 11.43 2.22 11.69
N THR A 182 10.81 1.06 11.56
CA THR A 182 10.49 0.20 12.68
C THR A 182 10.58 -1.27 12.33
N ASN A 183 10.98 -2.07 13.30
CA ASN A 183 11.10 -3.52 13.20
C ASN A 183 10.36 -4.20 14.33
N LEU A 184 10.01 -5.48 14.15
CA LEU A 184 9.57 -6.36 15.24
C LEU A 184 10.78 -6.84 16.04
N ASP A 185 10.67 -6.75 17.35
CA ASP A 185 11.68 -7.30 18.24
C ASP A 185 11.52 -8.82 18.45
N LYS A 186 12.50 -9.43 19.14
CA LYS A 186 12.51 -10.87 19.42
C LYS A 186 11.30 -11.34 20.24
N ASN A 187 10.78 -10.51 21.16
CA ASN A 187 9.65 -10.86 22.00
C ASN A 187 8.35 -10.82 21.19
N GLN A 188 8.21 -9.84 20.28
CA GLN A 188 7.07 -9.74 19.38
C GLN A 188 7.05 -10.92 18.40
N LEU A 189 8.19 -11.27 17.81
CA LEU A 189 8.30 -12.45 16.94
C LEU A 189 8.02 -13.75 17.71
N TYR A 190 8.49 -13.88 18.94
CA TYR A 190 8.16 -15.02 19.81
C TYR A 190 6.66 -15.11 20.07
N SER A 191 6.00 -13.98 20.36
CA SER A 191 4.56 -13.91 20.59
C SER A 191 3.75 -14.31 19.32
N LEU A 192 4.16 -13.86 18.14
CA LEU A 192 3.55 -14.25 16.88
C LEU A 192 3.69 -15.75 16.62
N LYS A 193 4.89 -16.30 16.83
CA LYS A 193 5.20 -17.72 16.63
C LYS A 193 4.37 -18.64 17.53
N ASN A 194 4.17 -18.26 18.78
CA ASN A 194 3.50 -19.09 19.80
C ASN A 194 2.01 -18.75 19.95
N SER A 195 1.47 -17.88 19.09
CA SER A 195 0.05 -17.59 19.06
C SER A 195 -0.76 -18.78 18.54
N SER A 196 -1.97 -18.97 19.08
CA SER A 196 -2.95 -19.91 18.54
C SER A 196 -3.58 -19.41 17.24
N ARG A 197 -3.34 -18.15 16.85
CA ARG A 197 -3.87 -17.51 15.66
C ARG A 197 -3.03 -17.87 14.44
N LYS A 198 -3.68 -18.42 13.42
CA LYS A 198 -3.00 -18.81 12.16
C LYS A 198 -2.38 -17.61 11.46
N GLU A 199 -3.09 -16.48 11.45
CA GLU A 199 -2.60 -15.23 10.85
C GLU A 199 -1.32 -14.71 11.52
N ALA A 200 -1.19 -14.84 12.84
CA ALA A 200 0.01 -14.46 13.57
C ALA A 200 1.21 -15.31 13.16
N ASN A 201 1.00 -16.63 13.09
CA ASN A 201 2.06 -17.56 12.66
C ASN A 201 2.50 -17.29 11.20
N ILE A 202 1.59 -16.85 10.33
CA ILE A 202 1.92 -16.52 8.95
C ILE A 202 2.78 -15.26 8.87
N VAL A 203 2.44 -14.22 9.62
CA VAL A 203 3.29 -13.02 9.72
C VAL A 203 4.69 -13.35 10.19
N GLU A 204 4.83 -14.20 11.22
CA GLU A 204 6.13 -14.65 11.69
C GLU A 204 6.92 -15.40 10.61
N LYS A 205 6.27 -16.30 9.85
CA LYS A 205 6.91 -17.02 8.75
C LYS A 205 7.37 -16.09 7.63
N MET A 206 6.58 -15.06 7.28
CA MET A 206 6.96 -14.04 6.30
C MET A 206 8.21 -13.28 6.76
N VAL A 207 8.26 -12.87 8.04
CA VAL A 207 9.44 -12.22 8.60
C VAL A 207 10.65 -13.14 8.50
N ARG A 208 10.54 -14.42 8.90
CA ARG A 208 11.64 -15.38 8.81
C ARG A 208 12.10 -15.64 7.37
N TYR A 209 11.17 -15.62 6.44
CA TYR A 209 11.52 -15.71 5.01
C TYR A 209 12.43 -14.55 4.59
N LEU A 210 12.07 -13.33 4.94
CA LEU A 210 12.86 -12.13 4.61
C LEU A 210 14.20 -12.07 5.36
N GLU A 211 14.22 -12.43 6.66
CA GLU A 211 15.47 -12.50 7.46
C GLU A 211 16.51 -13.44 6.82
N ARG A 212 16.07 -14.61 6.34
CA ARG A 212 16.97 -15.56 5.63
C ARG A 212 17.55 -14.99 4.32
N ARG A 213 16.95 -13.95 3.79
CA ARG A 213 17.39 -13.26 2.57
C ARG A 213 18.14 -11.96 2.86
N GLY A 214 18.43 -11.68 4.14
CA GLY A 214 19.16 -10.49 4.57
C GLY A 214 18.33 -9.24 4.70
N HIS A 215 16.99 -9.35 4.71
CA HIS A 215 16.08 -8.23 4.94
C HIS A 215 15.61 -8.18 6.39
N GLU A 216 15.21 -7.01 6.83
CA GLU A 216 14.64 -6.79 8.15
C GLU A 216 13.11 -6.89 8.16
N SER A 217 12.53 -7.02 9.35
CA SER A 217 11.08 -7.22 9.50
C SER A 217 10.23 -6.02 9.07
N TYR A 218 10.81 -4.82 8.94
CA TYR A 218 10.06 -3.66 8.42
C TYR A 218 9.44 -3.96 7.04
N CYS A 219 10.09 -4.79 6.22
CA CYS A 219 9.57 -5.16 4.89
C CYS A 219 8.18 -5.82 4.93
N VAL A 220 7.80 -6.45 6.06
CA VAL A 220 6.43 -6.99 6.26
C VAL A 220 5.48 -5.93 6.82
N LEU A 221 6.02 -4.84 7.36
CA LEU A 221 5.25 -3.83 8.10
C LEU A 221 4.85 -2.63 7.26
N ILE A 222 5.55 -2.37 6.17
CA ILE A 222 5.42 -1.17 5.32
C ILE A 222 3.95 -0.83 5.04
N ASP A 223 3.23 -1.76 4.44
CA ASP A 223 1.84 -1.57 4.01
C ASP A 223 0.87 -1.40 5.19
N SER A 224 1.17 -2.07 6.31
CA SER A 224 0.34 -1.98 7.51
C SER A 224 0.39 -0.59 8.14
N MET A 225 1.43 0.22 7.87
CA MET A 225 1.50 1.61 8.31
C MET A 225 0.41 2.47 7.65
N ALA A 226 0.15 2.30 6.36
CA ALA A 226 -0.92 3.00 5.68
C ALA A 226 -2.32 2.62 6.23
N VAL A 227 -2.52 1.32 6.52
CA VAL A 227 -3.75 0.85 7.16
C VAL A 227 -3.89 1.41 8.58
N ALA A 228 -2.82 1.41 9.37
CA ALA A 228 -2.82 1.95 10.73
C ALA A 228 -3.12 3.46 10.75
N ALA A 229 -2.63 4.21 9.76
CA ALA A 229 -2.92 5.64 9.60
C ALA A 229 -4.42 5.95 9.40
N VAL A 230 -5.19 4.99 8.88
CA VAL A 230 -6.66 5.11 8.76
C VAL A 230 -7.34 4.74 10.07
N LEU A 231 -6.90 3.66 10.72
CA LEU A 231 -7.50 3.17 11.96
C LEU A 231 -7.25 4.07 13.16
N GLU A 232 -6.10 4.73 13.20
CA GLU A 232 -5.67 5.63 14.28
C GLU A 232 -4.87 6.81 13.67
N PRO A 233 -5.53 7.84 13.13
CA PRO A 233 -4.88 8.96 12.42
C PRO A 233 -3.83 9.70 13.26
N SER A 234 -3.96 9.69 14.59
CA SER A 234 -2.98 10.29 15.51
C SER A 234 -1.61 9.60 15.53
N LEU A 235 -1.50 8.42 14.91
CA LEU A 235 -0.22 7.70 14.79
C LEU A 235 0.80 8.45 13.92
N ILE A 236 0.35 9.25 12.96
CA ILE A 236 1.20 9.84 11.93
C ILE A 236 1.04 11.35 11.88
N GLU A 237 2.14 12.05 12.10
CA GLU A 237 2.25 13.48 11.82
C GLU A 237 2.42 13.68 10.31
N MET A 238 1.59 14.55 9.74
CA MET A 238 1.57 14.84 8.30
C MET A 238 2.03 16.27 8.03
N ILE A 239 2.65 16.47 6.87
CA ILE A 239 3.00 17.79 6.35
C ILE A 239 2.33 17.99 4.98
N GLU A 240 1.83 19.18 4.70
CA GLU A 240 1.30 19.55 3.40
C GLU A 240 2.42 20.04 2.47
N VAL A 241 2.59 19.38 1.35
CA VAL A 241 3.61 19.71 0.35
C VAL A 241 3.08 19.51 -1.07
N ARG A 242 3.73 20.10 -2.05
CA ARG A 242 3.55 19.77 -3.46
C ARG A 242 4.58 18.70 -3.87
N VAL A 243 4.12 17.72 -4.62
CA VAL A 243 4.97 16.59 -5.01
C VAL A 243 4.95 16.41 -6.52
N GLY A 244 6.13 16.39 -7.12
CA GLY A 244 6.34 15.95 -8.49
C GLY A 244 6.75 14.48 -8.56
N ILE A 245 6.34 13.76 -9.60
CA ILE A 245 6.76 12.37 -9.84
C ILE A 245 7.52 12.30 -11.16
N GLU A 246 8.72 11.72 -11.09
CA GLU A 246 9.57 11.53 -12.25
C GLU A 246 9.10 10.34 -13.09
N THR A 247 8.79 10.59 -14.36
CA THR A 247 8.25 9.59 -15.29
C THR A 247 9.13 9.32 -16.51
N LYS A 248 10.26 10.03 -16.65
CA LYS A 248 11.10 10.00 -17.86
C LYS A 248 12.57 9.72 -17.59
N GLY A 249 13.04 9.99 -16.37
CA GLY A 249 14.44 9.88 -16.02
C GLY A 249 14.92 8.43 -16.05
N GLU A 250 16.06 8.17 -16.67
CA GLU A 250 16.65 6.84 -16.73
C GLU A 250 17.09 6.36 -15.33
N LEU A 251 17.68 7.24 -14.52
CA LEU A 251 18.21 6.89 -13.19
C LEU A 251 17.24 7.23 -12.05
N THR A 252 16.19 7.99 -12.34
CA THR A 252 15.29 8.57 -11.31
C THR A 252 13.83 8.24 -11.55
N LEU A 253 13.56 7.25 -12.40
CA LEU A 253 12.20 6.80 -12.68
C LEU A 253 11.45 6.44 -11.39
N GLY A 254 10.26 7.01 -11.22
CA GLY A 254 9.44 6.78 -10.02
C GLY A 254 9.88 7.59 -8.79
N GLN A 255 10.90 8.46 -8.91
CA GLN A 255 11.26 9.36 -7.80
C GLN A 255 10.11 10.31 -7.48
N THR A 256 9.81 10.46 -6.20
CA THR A 256 8.86 11.44 -5.68
C THR A 256 9.60 12.63 -5.09
N ILE A 257 9.38 13.81 -5.63
CA ILE A 257 10.11 15.03 -5.29
C ILE A 257 9.15 15.97 -4.54
N ALA A 258 9.35 16.08 -3.23
CA ALA A 258 8.59 17.01 -2.39
C ALA A 258 9.24 18.40 -2.38
N ASP A 259 8.45 19.45 -2.64
CA ASP A 259 8.93 20.83 -2.63
C ASP A 259 8.68 21.50 -1.27
N PHE A 260 9.74 21.61 -0.47
CA PHE A 260 9.75 22.26 0.84
C PHE A 260 10.17 23.73 0.80
N ARG A 261 10.41 24.29 -0.37
CA ARG A 261 10.86 25.70 -0.51
C ARG A 261 9.72 26.65 -0.15
N LYS A 262 10.06 27.80 0.42
CA LYS A 262 9.09 28.86 0.75
C LYS A 262 8.52 29.53 -0.50
N HIS A 263 9.36 29.67 -1.53
CA HIS A 263 9.00 30.23 -2.83
C HIS A 263 9.26 29.16 -3.89
N HIS A 264 8.24 28.64 -4.51
CA HIS A 264 8.32 27.55 -5.47
C HIS A 264 7.53 27.87 -6.75
N ALA A 265 7.94 27.25 -7.85
CA ALA A 265 7.30 27.40 -9.15
C ALA A 265 6.20 26.34 -9.41
N TRP A 266 5.91 25.46 -8.44
CA TRP A 266 4.96 24.35 -8.61
C TRP A 266 3.55 24.68 -8.12
N GLU A 267 3.14 25.95 -8.21
CA GLU A 267 1.79 26.39 -7.80
C GLU A 267 0.66 25.70 -8.57
N HIS A 268 0.97 25.18 -9.76
CA HIS A 268 0.05 24.41 -10.59
C HIS A 268 -0.21 22.99 -10.05
N LEU A 269 0.61 22.49 -9.11
CA LEU A 269 0.40 21.19 -8.47
C LEU A 269 -0.46 21.36 -7.22
N PRO A 270 -1.39 20.41 -6.95
CA PRO A 270 -2.12 20.41 -5.69
C PRO A 270 -1.19 20.13 -4.51
N LYS A 271 -1.58 20.59 -3.34
CA LYS A 271 -0.96 20.15 -2.09
C LYS A 271 -1.53 18.79 -1.69
N ILE A 272 -0.65 17.91 -1.24
CA ILE A 272 -1.01 16.63 -0.64
C ILE A 272 -0.41 16.54 0.76
N LYS A 273 -0.92 15.63 1.58
CA LYS A 273 -0.36 15.33 2.90
C LYS A 273 0.63 14.19 2.80
N VAL A 274 1.87 14.43 3.22
CA VAL A 274 2.95 13.42 3.27
C VAL A 274 3.29 13.12 4.72
N ALA A 275 3.50 11.85 5.05
CA ALA A 275 3.89 11.42 6.39
C ALA A 275 5.28 11.95 6.75
N LEU A 276 5.39 12.67 7.88
CA LEU A 276 6.62 13.26 8.38
C LEU A 276 7.24 12.42 9.50
N LYS A 277 6.42 11.94 10.42
CA LYS A 277 6.82 11.13 11.58
C LYS A 277 5.71 10.15 11.95
N ALA A 278 6.08 9.06 12.60
CA ALA A 278 5.14 8.11 13.19
C ALA A 278 5.46 7.81 14.65
N ASN A 279 4.44 7.50 15.44
CA ASN A 279 4.60 6.90 16.76
C ASN A 279 4.79 5.39 16.58
N TYR A 280 6.03 4.97 16.34
CA TYR A 280 6.38 3.58 16.03
C TYR A 280 6.02 2.60 17.14
N LYS A 281 6.20 3.01 18.39
CA LYS A 281 5.80 2.15 19.54
C LYS A 281 4.30 1.88 19.50
N ARG A 282 3.49 2.92 19.37
CA ARG A 282 2.03 2.76 19.30
C ARG A 282 1.59 2.00 18.05
N PHE A 283 2.27 2.20 16.90
CA PHE A 283 2.02 1.43 15.69
C PHE A 283 2.21 -0.07 15.92
N ILE A 284 3.33 -0.48 16.51
CA ILE A 284 3.59 -1.89 16.82
C ILE A 284 2.56 -2.44 17.82
N ASP A 285 2.21 -1.66 18.86
CA ASP A 285 1.18 -2.06 19.81
C ASP A 285 -0.15 -2.33 19.09
N VAL A 286 -0.61 -1.40 18.24
CA VAL A 286 -1.83 -1.57 17.43
C VAL A 286 -1.77 -2.78 16.51
N LEU A 287 -0.63 -3.00 15.85
CA LEU A 287 -0.42 -4.15 14.97
C LEU A 287 -0.55 -5.46 15.76
N MET A 288 0.20 -5.59 16.85
CA MET A 288 0.21 -6.79 17.68
C MET A 288 -1.16 -7.07 18.32
N GLU A 289 -1.84 -6.02 18.82
CA GLU A 289 -3.19 -6.13 19.33
C GLU A 289 -4.18 -6.68 18.29
N ASN A 290 -4.06 -6.28 17.02
CA ASN A 290 -4.97 -6.73 15.96
C ASN A 290 -4.63 -8.11 15.39
N ILE A 291 -3.37 -8.53 15.45
CA ILE A 291 -2.93 -9.85 14.95
C ILE A 291 -3.15 -10.94 16.02
N LEU A 292 -2.93 -10.62 17.29
CA LEU A 292 -2.99 -11.60 18.39
C LEU A 292 -4.40 -11.79 18.98
N ARG A 293 -5.33 -10.87 18.70
CA ARG A 293 -6.76 -10.98 19.06
C ARG A 293 -7.51 -11.80 18.00
#